data_9bd785b4894caebae765efc2e7673c1d
#
_entry.id   9bd785b4894caebae765efc2e7673c1d
#
_cell.length_a   1.000
_cell.length_b   1.000
_cell.length_c   1.000
_cell.angle_alpha   90.00
_cell.angle_beta   90.00
_cell.angle_gamma   90.00
#
_symmetry.space_group_name_H-M   'P 1'
#
loop_
_entity.id
_entity.type
_entity.pdbx_description
1 polymer ?
#
loop_
_entity_poly.entity_id
_entity_poly.type
_entity_poly.pdbx_seq_one_letter_code
_entity_poly.pdbx_strand_id
1 'polypeptide(L)'
;TDVEYLNSGGGYLQSFDGDGFTAQAGASGAANVNQLNIEYIYMAWKANPTHGGVSAGKMAYLVVAGGGSGGWNSATWDGAGGGGGVITSYGTQSGGDSPVQPSLTLASGTYTITIGGGGTSNSGAVSVSGNNSTITGNASITCVGGGGGGDVTTSPLGTGRDGGSGGGGSNYSGNALGGSGEPSQGYQGGQGSSSNGGGGGGAGKPGLSDGTGGDGIYCSISGTATYYAGGAAGFNGTGTAGQGGGGTGKNGGESPGIALAGGSNTGGGGGASTQPGDKASNAAKSEAGGSGIVIVKEKDKANGMFNMNSHFNSNVKGQWPIADKYQIGNSGMFSS
;
A
#
# COMPACT_ATOMS: atom_id res chain seq x y z
N THR A 1 19.39 -5.45 34.00
CA THR A 1 20.74 -5.59 33.40
C THR A 1 20.74 -6.84 32.56
N ASP A 2 20.31 -6.70 31.33
CA ASP A 2 20.37 -7.79 30.35
C ASP A 2 21.75 -7.69 29.67
N VAL A 3 22.61 -8.61 30.02
CA VAL A 3 23.89 -8.80 29.34
C VAL A 3 23.66 -9.90 28.30
N GLU A 4 23.50 -9.54 27.05
CA GLU A 4 23.56 -10.52 25.97
C GLU A 4 25.02 -10.76 25.59
N TYR A 5 25.48 -11.98 25.88
CA TYR A 5 26.75 -12.48 25.40
C TYR A 5 26.61 -12.91 23.95
N LEU A 6 27.04 -12.10 23.03
CA LEU A 6 27.25 -12.54 21.66
C LEU A 6 28.68 -13.07 21.52
N ASN A 7 28.75 -14.40 21.60
CA ASN A 7 29.81 -15.26 21.07
C ASN A 7 31.00 -15.60 21.94
N SER A 8 31.20 -16.90 22.09
CA SER A 8 32.36 -17.61 22.72
C SER A 8 33.69 -17.48 21.97
N GLY A 9 33.83 -16.56 21.02
CA GLY A 9 34.99 -16.39 20.14
C GLY A 9 35.72 -15.06 20.22
N GLY A 10 35.54 -14.30 21.23
CA GLY A 10 36.47 -13.22 21.60
C GLY A 10 36.35 -11.87 20.96
N GLY A 11 35.17 -11.39 20.68
CA GLY A 11 35.04 -9.97 20.29
C GLY A 11 33.74 -9.36 20.84
N TYR A 12 33.49 -8.14 20.99
CA TYR A 12 33.41 -7.71 22.30
C TYR A 12 32.71 -6.38 22.46
N LEU A 13 31.38 -6.48 22.40
CA LEU A 13 30.52 -5.53 23.08
C LEU A 13 30.46 -5.95 24.55
N GLN A 14 30.91 -5.10 25.45
CA GLN A 14 30.98 -5.39 26.87
C GLN A 14 29.66 -5.15 27.57
N SER A 15 28.93 -4.15 27.18
CA SER A 15 27.61 -3.84 27.74
C SER A 15 26.82 -2.92 26.84
N PHE A 16 25.49 -3.01 26.94
CA PHE A 16 24.58 -1.95 26.53
C PHE A 16 24.12 -1.23 27.79
N ASP A 17 24.36 0.05 27.88
CA ASP A 17 23.89 0.89 28.96
C ASP A 17 22.88 1.92 28.43
N GLY A 18 22.31 2.73 29.32
CA GLY A 18 21.24 3.66 28.99
C GLY A 18 21.54 4.60 27.82
N ASP A 19 22.81 4.84 27.55
CA ASP A 19 23.29 5.89 26.66
C ASP A 19 24.07 5.33 25.45
N GLY A 20 24.19 4.02 25.30
CA GLY A 20 24.92 3.42 24.20
C GLY A 20 25.45 2.02 24.48
N PHE A 21 26.62 1.73 24.00
CA PHE A 21 27.33 0.49 24.24
C PHE A 21 28.82 0.72 24.48
N THR A 22 29.43 -0.15 25.26
CA THR A 22 30.86 -0.13 25.48
C THR A 22 31.53 -1.24 24.68
N ALA A 23 32.48 -0.87 23.84
CA ALA A 23 33.31 -1.84 23.12
C ALA A 23 34.60 -2.09 23.92
N GLN A 24 34.93 -3.35 24.17
CA GLN A 24 36.16 -3.72 24.84
C GLN A 24 37.27 -3.98 23.81
N ALA A 25 38.48 -3.54 24.10
CA ALA A 25 39.65 -3.90 23.31
C ALA A 25 39.90 -5.41 23.45
N GLY A 26 39.91 -6.14 22.32
CA GLY A 26 40.14 -7.58 22.34
C GLY A 26 41.57 -7.93 22.72
N ALA A 27 41.75 -9.08 23.35
CA ALA A 27 43.05 -9.65 23.54
C ALA A 27 43.72 -10.01 22.20
N SER A 28 45.03 -9.92 22.13
CA SER A 28 45.81 -10.13 20.91
C SER A 28 45.43 -11.45 20.20
N GLY A 29 44.99 -11.37 18.96
CA GLY A 29 44.74 -12.51 18.10
C GLY A 29 43.31 -12.73 17.65
N ALA A 30 42.33 -12.00 18.14
CA ALA A 30 40.94 -12.07 17.70
C ALA A 30 40.57 -10.88 16.82
N ALA A 31 39.53 -11.01 16.02
CA ALA A 31 38.98 -9.93 15.20
C ALA A 31 38.57 -8.76 16.11
N ASN A 32 39.37 -7.73 16.15
CA ASN A 32 39.15 -6.59 17.01
C ASN A 32 38.04 -5.71 16.45
N VAL A 33 36.99 -5.49 17.20
CA VAL A 33 35.93 -4.53 16.88
C VAL A 33 36.37 -3.06 17.08
N ASN A 34 37.64 -2.82 17.34
CA ASN A 34 38.17 -1.48 17.53
C ASN A 34 39.64 -1.44 17.07
N GLN A 35 39.88 -1.51 15.78
CA GLN A 35 41.20 -1.38 15.18
C GLN A 35 41.45 0.06 14.73
N LEU A 36 42.66 0.55 14.97
CA LEU A 36 43.07 1.88 14.51
C LEU A 36 43.02 1.96 12.97
N ASN A 37 42.38 2.96 12.42
CA ASN A 37 42.21 3.22 10.98
C ASN A 37 41.26 2.25 10.24
N ILE A 38 40.38 1.53 10.94
CA ILE A 38 39.28 0.80 10.32
C ILE A 38 37.96 1.51 10.66
N GLU A 39 37.21 1.81 9.61
CA GLU A 39 35.88 2.40 9.76
C GLU A 39 34.87 1.29 10.03
N TYR A 40 34.15 1.37 11.14
CA TYR A 40 33.12 0.40 11.53
C TYR A 40 31.76 1.07 11.44
N ILE A 41 30.80 0.40 10.80
CA ILE A 41 29.41 0.79 10.83
C ILE A 41 28.71 0.00 11.94
N TYR A 42 28.28 0.68 12.98
CA TYR A 42 27.49 0.10 14.05
C TYR A 42 26.03 0.41 13.84
N MET A 43 25.19 -0.61 13.83
CA MET A 43 23.75 -0.47 13.89
C MET A 43 23.27 -1.05 15.20
N ALA A 44 22.97 -0.20 16.15
CA ALA A 44 22.37 -0.60 17.41
C ALA A 44 20.97 0.01 17.50
N TRP A 45 19.98 -0.84 17.71
CA TRP A 45 18.67 -0.36 18.08
C TRP A 45 18.32 -0.84 19.48
N LYS A 46 17.87 0.08 20.26
CA LYS A 46 17.36 -0.19 21.59
C LYS A 46 15.99 -0.87 21.42
N ALA A 47 15.90 -2.15 21.77
CA ALA A 47 14.60 -2.76 22.00
C ALA A 47 13.97 -2.03 23.18
N ASN A 48 13.00 -1.20 22.88
CA ASN A 48 12.10 -0.48 23.76
C ASN A 48 12.59 -0.29 25.22
N PRO A 49 13.07 0.91 25.57
CA PRO A 49 13.41 1.17 26.96
C PRO A 49 12.12 1.11 27.79
N THR A 50 12.04 0.18 28.70
CA THR A 50 11.10 0.23 29.82
C THR A 50 11.49 1.40 30.75
N HIS A 51 11.38 2.61 30.22
CA HIS A 51 11.42 3.80 31.05
C HIS A 51 9.99 4.26 31.26
N GLY A 52 9.62 4.44 32.48
CA GLY A 52 8.27 4.71 32.91
C GLY A 52 7.55 5.74 32.03
N GLY A 53 6.41 5.38 31.50
CA GLY A 53 5.53 6.29 30.82
C GLY A 53 5.88 6.63 29.36
N VAL A 54 6.55 5.74 28.61
CA VAL A 54 6.76 5.97 27.18
C VAL A 54 5.40 5.91 26.49
N SER A 55 4.94 7.01 25.97
CA SER A 55 3.81 7.02 25.04
C SER A 55 4.08 5.98 23.96
N ALA A 56 3.21 4.99 23.84
CA ALA A 56 3.27 4.02 22.77
C ALA A 56 3.52 4.75 21.44
N GLY A 57 4.55 4.32 20.70
CA GLY A 57 4.98 5.02 19.49
C GLY A 57 3.81 5.16 18.52
N LYS A 58 3.55 6.36 18.05
CA LYS A 58 2.54 6.57 17.01
C LYS A 58 3.16 6.25 15.66
N MET A 59 2.52 5.35 14.93
CA MET A 59 2.94 4.98 13.57
C MET A 59 1.94 5.50 12.55
N ALA A 60 2.46 6.09 11.50
CA ALA A 60 1.68 6.34 10.30
C ALA A 60 1.60 5.06 9.48
N TYR A 61 0.50 4.87 8.76
CA TYR A 61 0.30 3.68 7.94
C TYR A 61 -0.45 4.00 6.64
N LEU A 62 -0.23 3.13 5.69
CA LEU A 62 -1.03 2.97 4.48
C LEU A 62 -1.35 1.48 4.35
N VAL A 63 -2.63 1.15 4.23
CA VAL A 63 -3.12 -0.19 3.93
C VAL A 63 -3.90 -0.13 2.63
N VAL A 64 -3.49 -0.92 1.67
CA VAL A 64 -4.13 -1.05 0.35
C VAL A 64 -4.49 -2.51 0.14
N ALA A 65 -5.71 -2.80 -0.19
CA ALA A 65 -6.17 -4.15 -0.52
C ALA A 65 -5.84 -4.54 -1.96
N GLY A 66 -6.03 -5.80 -2.32
CA GLY A 66 -5.87 -6.26 -3.71
C GLY A 66 -6.97 -5.72 -4.61
N GLY A 67 -6.66 -5.39 -5.87
CA GLY A 67 -7.63 -4.98 -6.88
C GLY A 67 -8.44 -6.14 -7.43
N GLY A 68 -9.63 -5.90 -7.98
CA GLY A 68 -10.47 -6.89 -8.65
C GLY A 68 -9.97 -7.22 -10.06
N SER A 69 -10.32 -8.40 -10.59
CA SER A 69 -10.06 -8.75 -12.00
C SER A 69 -11.03 -8.06 -12.93
N GLY A 70 -10.67 -7.91 -14.20
CA GLY A 70 -11.62 -7.54 -15.24
C GLY A 70 -12.70 -8.60 -15.45
N GLY A 71 -13.82 -8.21 -16.06
CA GLY A 71 -14.83 -9.12 -16.55
C GLY A 71 -14.39 -9.81 -17.84
N TRP A 72 -14.96 -10.97 -18.13
CA TRP A 72 -14.75 -11.71 -19.36
C TRP A 72 -16.01 -12.40 -19.86
N ASN A 73 -16.34 -12.16 -21.11
CA ASN A 73 -17.38 -12.90 -21.83
C ASN A 73 -17.16 -12.81 -23.33
N SER A 74 -17.48 -13.88 -24.04
CA SER A 74 -17.34 -13.97 -25.51
C SER A 74 -18.38 -13.19 -26.32
N ALA A 75 -19.36 -12.57 -25.69
CA ALA A 75 -20.51 -11.96 -26.37
C ALA A 75 -20.81 -10.50 -26.00
N THR A 76 -20.11 -9.96 -24.99
CA THR A 76 -20.41 -8.62 -24.44
C THR A 76 -19.15 -7.78 -24.24
N TRP A 77 -19.33 -6.50 -24.03
CA TRP A 77 -18.27 -5.59 -23.62
C TRP A 77 -18.23 -5.52 -22.10
N ASP A 78 -17.22 -6.11 -21.54
CA ASP A 78 -17.16 -6.37 -20.12
C ASP A 78 -16.60 -5.21 -19.32
N GLY A 79 -17.01 -5.15 -18.05
CA GLY A 79 -16.58 -4.12 -17.12
C GLY A 79 -15.17 -4.39 -16.58
N ALA A 80 -14.49 -3.35 -16.20
CA ALA A 80 -13.15 -3.41 -15.61
C ALA A 80 -13.17 -3.75 -14.12
N GLY A 81 -12.05 -4.28 -13.61
CA GLY A 81 -11.83 -4.46 -12.17
C GLY A 81 -11.68 -3.13 -11.43
N GLY A 82 -12.26 -3.04 -10.25
CA GLY A 82 -12.06 -1.94 -9.33
C GLY A 82 -10.72 -2.03 -8.59
N GLY A 83 -10.18 -0.89 -8.18
CA GLY A 83 -9.03 -0.83 -7.27
C GLY A 83 -9.37 -1.36 -5.89
N GLY A 84 -8.39 -1.82 -5.14
CA GLY A 84 -8.55 -2.17 -3.73
C GLY A 84 -8.95 -0.96 -2.89
N GLY A 85 -9.56 -1.18 -1.73
CA GLY A 85 -9.78 -0.11 -0.76
C GLY A 85 -8.46 0.46 -0.25
N VAL A 86 -8.50 1.71 0.21
CA VAL A 86 -7.35 2.39 0.83
C VAL A 86 -7.74 2.98 2.16
N ILE A 87 -6.97 2.66 3.19
CA ILE A 87 -7.03 3.34 4.50
C ILE A 87 -5.65 3.83 4.86
N THR A 88 -5.52 5.12 5.13
CA THR A 88 -4.23 5.70 5.52
C THR A 88 -4.36 6.72 6.64
N SER A 89 -3.34 6.80 7.46
CA SER A 89 -3.16 7.87 8.46
C SER A 89 -2.12 8.91 8.01
N TYR A 90 -1.67 8.83 6.76
CA TYR A 90 -0.61 9.67 6.22
C TYR A 90 -1.11 10.51 5.04
N GLY A 91 -0.69 11.78 4.99
CA GLY A 91 -1.13 12.69 3.93
C GLY A 91 -2.35 13.53 4.34
N THR A 92 -3.19 13.86 3.38
CA THR A 92 -4.35 14.75 3.57
C THR A 92 -5.69 14.05 3.40
N GLN A 93 -5.70 12.89 2.72
CA GLN A 93 -6.91 12.18 2.31
C GLN A 93 -6.70 10.67 2.36
N SER A 94 -7.71 9.93 2.76
CA SER A 94 -7.83 8.48 2.66
C SER A 94 -8.77 8.09 1.52
N GLY A 95 -9.02 6.80 1.30
CA GLY A 95 -9.91 6.35 0.24
C GLY A 95 -11.34 6.84 0.38
N GLY A 96 -12.08 6.93 -0.74
CA GLY A 96 -13.48 7.35 -0.75
C GLY A 96 -13.70 8.78 -0.27
N ASP A 97 -12.76 9.66 -0.52
CA ASP A 97 -12.78 11.09 -0.12
C ASP A 97 -12.87 11.31 1.40
N SER A 98 -12.48 10.31 2.17
CA SER A 98 -12.50 10.42 3.63
C SER A 98 -11.24 11.11 4.16
N PRO A 99 -11.33 11.75 5.34
CA PRO A 99 -10.14 12.26 6.02
C PRO A 99 -9.16 11.14 6.34
N VAL A 100 -7.88 11.49 6.48
CA VAL A 100 -6.88 10.55 7.00
C VAL A 100 -7.28 10.04 8.38
N GLN A 101 -7.03 8.77 8.62
CA GLN A 101 -7.36 8.12 9.87
C GLN A 101 -6.35 8.46 10.97
N PRO A 102 -6.68 8.29 12.25
CA PRO A 102 -5.72 8.45 13.32
C PRO A 102 -4.52 7.51 13.18
N SER A 103 -3.34 7.99 13.51
CA SER A 103 -2.14 7.15 13.55
C SER A 103 -2.30 6.00 14.54
N LEU A 104 -1.76 4.84 14.22
CA LEU A 104 -1.73 3.67 15.09
C LEU A 104 -0.89 3.95 16.33
N THR A 105 -1.45 3.66 17.49
CA THR A 105 -0.69 3.59 18.73
C THR A 105 -0.35 2.12 18.98
N LEU A 106 0.94 1.77 18.80
CA LEU A 106 1.39 0.39 18.99
C LEU A 106 1.64 0.15 20.48
N ALA A 107 0.83 -0.71 21.08
CA ALA A 107 1.15 -1.32 22.35
C ALA A 107 2.12 -2.50 22.15
N SER A 108 2.79 -2.93 23.21
CA SER A 108 3.60 -4.16 23.17
C SER A 108 2.70 -5.36 22.81
N GLY A 109 3.15 -6.18 21.88
CA GLY A 109 2.39 -7.34 21.42
C GLY A 109 2.74 -7.76 19.99
N THR A 110 2.06 -8.80 19.52
CA THR A 110 2.18 -9.30 18.15
C THR A 110 1.12 -8.67 17.26
N TYR A 111 1.54 -8.20 16.10
CA TYR A 111 0.66 -7.74 15.04
C TYR A 111 0.79 -8.66 13.84
N THR A 112 -0.34 -9.10 13.30
CA THR A 112 -0.38 -9.87 12.06
C THR A 112 -0.79 -8.95 10.93
N ILE A 113 0.02 -8.93 9.88
CA ILE A 113 -0.23 -8.18 8.66
C ILE A 113 -0.53 -9.19 7.55
N THR A 114 -1.70 -9.06 6.93
CA THR A 114 -2.08 -9.83 5.76
C THR A 114 -2.20 -8.89 4.57
N ILE A 115 -1.53 -9.21 3.47
CA ILE A 115 -1.61 -8.43 2.23
C ILE A 115 -2.53 -9.17 1.27
N GLY A 116 -3.59 -8.50 0.81
CA GLY A 116 -4.55 -9.05 -0.13
C GLY A 116 -3.94 -9.24 -1.52
N GLY A 117 -4.09 -10.42 -2.07
CA GLY A 117 -3.81 -10.68 -3.49
C GLY A 117 -4.88 -10.04 -4.37
N GLY A 118 -4.52 -9.70 -5.60
CA GLY A 118 -5.51 -9.30 -6.61
C GLY A 118 -6.43 -10.45 -7.03
N GLY A 119 -7.60 -10.11 -7.54
CA GLY A 119 -8.51 -11.07 -8.17
C GLY A 119 -7.81 -11.75 -9.34
N THR A 120 -7.94 -13.07 -9.43
CA THR A 120 -7.25 -13.87 -10.46
C THR A 120 -7.85 -13.64 -11.85
N SER A 121 -7.00 -13.67 -12.88
CA SER A 121 -7.45 -13.71 -14.27
C SER A 121 -8.22 -14.98 -14.54
N ASN A 122 -9.27 -14.88 -15.36
CA ASN A 122 -10.11 -16.04 -15.67
C ASN A 122 -10.43 -16.12 -17.16
N SER A 123 -10.34 -17.32 -17.73
CA SER A 123 -10.60 -17.60 -19.14
C SER A 123 -11.96 -18.23 -19.39
N GLY A 124 -12.90 -18.07 -18.49
CA GLY A 124 -14.12 -18.84 -18.69
C GLY A 124 -15.29 -18.60 -17.79
N ALA A 125 -15.46 -17.52 -17.08
CA ALA A 125 -16.74 -17.23 -16.52
C ALA A 125 -16.81 -16.07 -15.52
N VAL A 126 -16.09 -16.07 -14.43
CA VAL A 126 -16.47 -15.23 -13.30
C VAL A 126 -15.34 -14.27 -12.98
N SER A 127 -15.64 -12.98 -13.05
CA SER A 127 -14.73 -11.97 -12.49
C SER A 127 -14.53 -12.21 -10.98
N VAL A 128 -13.33 -12.00 -10.50
CA VAL A 128 -12.94 -12.27 -9.12
C VAL A 128 -12.59 -10.98 -8.43
N SER A 129 -13.20 -10.72 -7.28
CA SER A 129 -12.81 -9.60 -6.41
C SER A 129 -11.44 -9.85 -5.80
N GLY A 130 -10.71 -8.78 -5.50
CA GLY A 130 -9.47 -8.85 -4.75
C GLY A 130 -9.68 -9.28 -3.31
N ASN A 131 -8.61 -9.67 -2.65
CA ASN A 131 -8.63 -10.04 -1.24
C ASN A 131 -8.36 -8.83 -0.34
N ASN A 132 -8.86 -8.90 0.88
CA ASN A 132 -8.66 -7.87 1.88
C ASN A 132 -7.20 -7.80 2.35
N SER A 133 -6.73 -6.60 2.66
CA SER A 133 -5.51 -6.40 3.45
C SER A 133 -5.87 -6.03 4.87
N THR A 134 -5.19 -6.61 5.85
CA THR A 134 -5.51 -6.39 7.26
C THR A 134 -4.27 -6.16 8.11
N ILE A 135 -4.44 -5.37 9.17
CA ILE A 135 -3.55 -5.32 10.33
C ILE A 135 -4.39 -5.75 11.54
N THR A 136 -3.99 -6.81 12.22
CA THR A 136 -4.69 -7.33 13.40
C THR A 136 -3.73 -7.47 14.59
N GLY A 137 -4.25 -7.48 15.79
CA GLY A 137 -3.52 -7.49 17.05
C GLY A 137 -4.19 -6.55 18.04
N ASN A 138 -3.44 -5.69 18.70
CA ASN A 138 -4.00 -4.62 19.53
C ASN A 138 -4.62 -3.47 18.70
N ALA A 139 -4.59 -3.58 17.39
CA ALA A 139 -5.30 -2.73 16.43
C ALA A 139 -6.01 -3.62 15.41
N SER A 140 -7.09 -3.11 14.83
CA SER A 140 -7.80 -3.80 13.76
C SER A 140 -8.08 -2.81 12.63
N ILE A 141 -7.43 -3.05 11.49
CA ILE A 141 -7.66 -2.29 10.25
C ILE A 141 -7.95 -3.31 9.16
N THR A 142 -9.02 -3.11 8.43
CA THR A 142 -9.38 -3.95 7.28
C THR A 142 -9.67 -3.08 6.08
N CYS A 143 -8.86 -3.23 5.04
CA CYS A 143 -9.15 -2.71 3.71
C CYS A 143 -9.80 -3.80 2.87
N VAL A 144 -10.91 -3.47 2.24
CA VAL A 144 -11.71 -4.39 1.43
C VAL A 144 -11.10 -4.50 0.03
N GLY A 145 -11.02 -5.73 -0.51
CA GLY A 145 -10.54 -5.97 -1.85
C GLY A 145 -11.41 -5.29 -2.91
N GLY A 146 -10.84 -4.92 -4.04
CA GLY A 146 -11.55 -4.30 -5.15
C GLY A 146 -12.55 -5.25 -5.81
N GLY A 147 -13.66 -4.73 -6.28
CA GLY A 147 -14.72 -5.47 -6.95
C GLY A 147 -14.29 -5.96 -8.34
N GLY A 148 -14.63 -7.19 -8.70
CA GLY A 148 -14.46 -7.71 -10.07
C GLY A 148 -15.38 -6.99 -11.06
N GLY A 149 -14.95 -6.87 -12.31
CA GLY A 149 -15.75 -6.27 -13.38
C GLY A 149 -17.01 -7.07 -13.71
N GLY A 150 -18.03 -6.40 -14.20
CA GLY A 150 -19.30 -7.02 -14.61
C GLY A 150 -19.10 -7.98 -15.78
N ASP A 151 -19.74 -9.13 -15.68
CA ASP A 151 -19.79 -10.17 -16.70
C ASP A 151 -21.21 -10.80 -16.72
N VAL A 152 -21.47 -11.71 -17.63
CA VAL A 152 -22.80 -12.35 -17.75
C VAL A 152 -23.17 -13.27 -16.59
N THR A 153 -22.26 -13.54 -15.68
CA THR A 153 -22.49 -14.44 -14.54
C THR A 153 -22.78 -13.68 -13.25
N THR A 154 -22.53 -12.37 -13.22
CA THR A 154 -22.86 -11.55 -12.04
C THR A 154 -24.37 -11.38 -11.88
N SER A 155 -24.83 -11.26 -10.66
CA SER A 155 -26.25 -11.03 -10.36
C SER A 155 -26.44 -9.70 -9.63
N PRO A 156 -27.24 -8.75 -10.17
CA PRO A 156 -27.91 -8.78 -11.49
C PRO A 156 -26.92 -8.91 -12.66
N LEU A 157 -27.36 -9.52 -13.74
CA LEU A 157 -26.50 -9.83 -14.90
C LEU A 157 -25.77 -8.59 -15.42
N GLY A 158 -24.48 -8.72 -15.56
CA GLY A 158 -23.60 -7.67 -16.09
C GLY A 158 -23.17 -6.61 -15.09
N THR A 159 -23.70 -6.59 -13.86
CA THR A 159 -23.29 -5.59 -12.87
C THR A 159 -21.85 -5.83 -12.40
N GLY A 160 -21.11 -4.74 -12.17
CA GLY A 160 -19.83 -4.81 -11.46
C GLY A 160 -20.03 -5.31 -10.04
N ARG A 161 -19.04 -5.99 -9.47
CA ARG A 161 -19.06 -6.42 -8.07
C ARG A 161 -18.72 -5.26 -7.14
N ASP A 162 -19.37 -5.25 -5.98
CA ASP A 162 -19.00 -4.37 -4.90
C ASP A 162 -17.61 -4.72 -4.36
N GLY A 163 -16.91 -3.74 -3.81
CA GLY A 163 -15.58 -3.92 -3.23
C GLY A 163 -15.05 -2.67 -2.58
N GLY A 164 -13.79 -2.66 -2.17
CA GLY A 164 -13.11 -1.47 -1.68
C GLY A 164 -13.28 -0.30 -2.64
N SER A 165 -13.02 -0.54 -3.94
CA SER A 165 -13.63 0.22 -5.03
C SER A 165 -14.39 -0.75 -5.92
N GLY A 166 -15.53 -0.35 -6.44
CA GLY A 166 -16.42 -1.21 -7.22
C GLY A 166 -15.90 -1.51 -8.62
N GLY A 167 -16.23 -2.69 -9.16
CA GLY A 167 -15.97 -3.04 -10.55
C GLY A 167 -16.90 -2.30 -11.53
N GLY A 168 -16.46 -2.08 -12.76
CA GLY A 168 -17.30 -1.51 -13.83
C GLY A 168 -18.40 -2.47 -14.28
N GLY A 169 -19.52 -1.98 -14.74
CA GLY A 169 -20.60 -2.76 -15.32
C GLY A 169 -20.32 -3.15 -16.79
N SER A 170 -20.87 -4.29 -17.24
CA SER A 170 -20.82 -4.66 -18.66
C SER A 170 -21.95 -4.01 -19.47
N ASN A 171 -21.91 -4.12 -20.78
CA ASN A 171 -23.01 -3.69 -21.63
C ASN A 171 -24.15 -4.72 -21.73
N TYR A 172 -24.06 -5.84 -21.01
CA TYR A 172 -25.10 -6.85 -21.00
C TYR A 172 -26.43 -6.29 -20.48
N SER A 173 -27.52 -6.63 -21.14
CA SER A 173 -28.86 -6.09 -20.83
C SER A 173 -29.02 -4.58 -20.91
N GLY A 174 -28.17 -3.88 -21.65
CA GLY A 174 -28.37 -2.46 -21.97
C GLY A 174 -28.03 -1.48 -20.85
N ASN A 175 -26.86 -1.55 -20.29
CA ASN A 175 -26.27 -0.61 -19.31
C ASN A 175 -26.27 -1.14 -17.85
N ALA A 176 -25.60 -2.24 -17.62
CA ALA A 176 -25.46 -2.75 -16.27
C ALA A 176 -24.69 -1.78 -15.36
N LEU A 177 -25.12 -1.67 -14.13
CA LEU A 177 -24.51 -0.76 -13.14
C LEU A 177 -23.08 -1.22 -12.78
N GLY A 178 -22.23 -0.27 -12.47
CA GLY A 178 -20.99 -0.56 -11.76
C GLY A 178 -21.28 -0.98 -10.31
N GLY A 179 -20.37 -1.74 -9.73
CA GLY A 179 -20.41 -2.10 -8.31
C GLY A 179 -20.18 -0.89 -7.42
N SER A 180 -20.69 -0.95 -6.20
CA SER A 180 -20.49 0.08 -5.19
C SER A 180 -19.07 0.01 -4.61
N GLY A 181 -18.51 1.17 -4.23
CA GLY A 181 -17.33 1.23 -3.40
C GLY A 181 -17.68 1.12 -1.92
N GLU A 182 -16.78 0.57 -1.13
CA GLU A 182 -16.90 0.58 0.34
C GLU A 182 -16.75 2.02 0.84
N PRO A 183 -17.70 2.53 1.64
CA PRO A 183 -17.62 3.87 2.22
C PRO A 183 -16.26 4.12 2.89
N SER A 184 -15.67 5.27 2.64
CA SER A 184 -14.37 5.69 3.19
C SER A 184 -13.16 4.85 2.75
N GLN A 185 -13.31 3.98 1.72
CA GLN A 185 -12.22 3.20 1.17
C GLN A 185 -12.05 3.36 -0.34
N GLY A 186 -13.13 3.62 -1.07
CA GLY A 186 -13.08 3.81 -2.51
C GLY A 186 -14.42 4.17 -3.13
N TYR A 187 -14.43 4.29 -4.45
CA TYR A 187 -15.58 4.74 -5.21
C TYR A 187 -16.19 3.62 -6.05
N GLN A 188 -17.39 3.84 -6.49
CA GLN A 188 -18.13 2.95 -7.39
C GLN A 188 -17.45 2.83 -8.76
N GLY A 189 -17.69 1.72 -9.43
CA GLY A 189 -17.38 1.54 -10.84
C GLY A 189 -18.33 2.30 -11.76
N GLY A 190 -17.91 2.52 -13.00
CA GLY A 190 -18.72 3.11 -14.07
C GLY A 190 -19.79 2.13 -14.55
N GLN A 191 -20.92 2.67 -14.98
CA GLN A 191 -21.98 1.91 -15.64
C GLN A 191 -21.51 1.46 -17.04
N GLY A 192 -21.85 0.27 -17.45
CA GLY A 192 -21.71 -0.14 -18.84
C GLY A 192 -22.60 0.69 -19.76
N SER A 193 -22.23 0.85 -21.00
CA SER A 193 -23.02 1.53 -22.03
C SER A 193 -23.31 0.60 -23.21
N SER A 194 -24.14 1.04 -24.15
CA SER A 194 -24.46 0.26 -25.36
C SER A 194 -23.24 -0.09 -26.22
N SER A 195 -22.11 0.57 -26.01
CA SER A 195 -20.88 0.42 -26.81
C SER A 195 -19.63 0.14 -26.00
N ASN A 196 -19.68 0.26 -24.65
CA ASN A 196 -18.49 0.12 -23.82
C ASN A 196 -18.79 -0.63 -22.51
N GLY A 197 -17.84 -1.36 -22.00
CA GLY A 197 -17.80 -1.75 -20.60
C GLY A 197 -17.42 -0.54 -19.73
N GLY A 198 -18.00 -0.43 -18.54
CA GLY A 198 -17.69 0.60 -17.58
C GLY A 198 -16.28 0.47 -17.01
N GLY A 199 -15.62 1.59 -16.67
CA GLY A 199 -14.35 1.58 -15.97
C GLY A 199 -14.50 1.16 -14.51
N GLY A 200 -13.50 0.54 -13.92
CA GLY A 200 -13.46 0.23 -12.50
C GLY A 200 -13.36 1.49 -11.64
N GLY A 201 -13.96 1.50 -10.46
CA GLY A 201 -13.73 2.56 -9.48
C GLY A 201 -12.30 2.55 -8.94
N GLY A 202 -11.78 3.70 -8.60
CA GLY A 202 -10.52 3.86 -7.87
C GLY A 202 -10.75 4.32 -6.44
N ALA A 203 -9.73 4.28 -5.62
CA ALA A 203 -9.84 4.76 -4.25
C ALA A 203 -10.02 6.28 -4.17
N GLY A 204 -9.61 7.03 -5.17
CA GLY A 204 -9.70 8.50 -5.23
C GLY A 204 -10.79 9.05 -6.13
N LYS A 205 -11.27 8.27 -7.14
CA LYS A 205 -12.33 8.72 -8.06
C LYS A 205 -13.20 7.56 -8.53
N PRO A 206 -14.46 7.83 -8.91
CA PRO A 206 -15.32 6.80 -9.52
C PRO A 206 -14.83 6.43 -10.92
N GLY A 207 -15.16 5.22 -11.33
CA GLY A 207 -15.08 4.80 -12.72
C GLY A 207 -16.19 5.46 -13.57
N LEU A 208 -15.94 5.60 -14.86
CA LEU A 208 -16.87 6.26 -15.79
C LEU A 208 -17.45 5.28 -16.80
N SER A 209 -18.59 5.67 -17.39
CA SER A 209 -19.31 4.88 -18.39
C SER A 209 -18.64 4.85 -19.76
N ASP A 210 -17.70 5.74 -20.04
CA ASP A 210 -16.87 5.71 -21.24
C ASP A 210 -15.74 4.67 -21.17
N GLY A 211 -15.69 3.92 -20.11
CA GLY A 211 -14.65 2.92 -19.83
C GLY A 211 -13.45 3.46 -19.05
N THR A 212 -13.42 4.74 -18.70
CA THR A 212 -12.31 5.32 -17.92
C THR A 212 -12.32 4.79 -16.48
N GLY A 213 -11.18 4.24 -16.04
CA GLY A 213 -10.96 3.84 -14.66
C GLY A 213 -10.75 5.02 -13.73
N GLY A 214 -11.26 4.93 -12.51
CA GLY A 214 -11.09 5.97 -11.49
C GLY A 214 -9.65 6.02 -10.97
N ASP A 215 -9.12 7.21 -10.72
CA ASP A 215 -7.81 7.37 -10.11
C ASP A 215 -7.79 6.85 -8.67
N GLY A 216 -6.65 6.35 -8.26
CA GLY A 216 -6.38 5.97 -6.88
C GLY A 216 -6.02 7.15 -5.99
N ILE A 217 -5.58 6.85 -4.78
CA ILE A 217 -5.12 7.84 -3.80
C ILE A 217 -3.62 8.06 -3.93
N TYR A 218 -3.24 9.33 -3.93
CA TYR A 218 -1.85 9.76 -3.87
C TYR A 218 -1.33 9.70 -2.44
N CYS A 219 -0.21 9.02 -2.23
CA CYS A 219 0.44 8.93 -0.94
C CYS A 219 1.97 8.91 -1.06
N SER A 220 2.65 9.66 -0.21
CA SER A 220 4.13 9.73 -0.19
C SER A 220 4.73 9.07 1.06
N ILE A 221 4.01 8.19 1.72
CA ILE A 221 4.47 7.52 2.95
C ILE A 221 5.77 6.71 2.73
N SER A 222 5.96 6.14 1.53
CA SER A 222 7.16 5.39 1.14
C SER A 222 8.39 6.28 0.91
N GLY A 223 8.25 7.61 0.97
CA GLY A 223 9.28 8.56 0.57
C GLY A 223 9.20 8.97 -0.90
N THR A 224 8.51 8.20 -1.74
CA THR A 224 8.22 8.52 -3.14
C THR A 224 6.73 8.75 -3.33
N ALA A 225 6.41 9.80 -4.05
CA ALA A 225 5.03 10.15 -4.40
C ALA A 225 4.43 9.10 -5.35
N THR A 226 3.45 8.34 -4.89
CA THR A 226 2.88 7.21 -5.63
C THR A 226 1.36 7.21 -5.49
N TYR A 227 0.67 6.85 -6.58
CA TYR A 227 -0.76 6.57 -6.54
C TYR A 227 -1.00 5.09 -6.23
N TYR A 228 -2.05 4.79 -5.48
CA TYR A 228 -2.47 3.43 -5.09
C TYR A 228 -3.94 3.21 -5.37
N ALA A 229 -4.30 1.99 -5.71
CA ALA A 229 -5.68 1.53 -5.92
C ALA A 229 -6.44 2.27 -7.02
N GLY A 230 -5.81 2.42 -8.18
CA GLY A 230 -6.50 2.88 -9.38
C GLY A 230 -7.40 1.82 -9.98
N GLY A 231 -8.57 2.21 -10.48
CA GLY A 231 -9.46 1.35 -11.24
C GLY A 231 -8.95 1.09 -12.67
N ALA A 232 -9.31 -0.04 -13.25
CA ALA A 232 -8.89 -0.38 -14.60
C ALA A 232 -9.82 0.20 -15.67
N ALA A 233 -9.35 0.22 -16.93
CA ALA A 233 -10.17 0.61 -18.07
C ALA A 233 -11.09 -0.52 -18.54
N GLY A 234 -12.33 -0.16 -18.86
CA GLY A 234 -13.32 -1.05 -19.46
C GLY A 234 -13.00 -1.42 -20.90
N PHE A 235 -13.66 -2.46 -21.40
CA PHE A 235 -13.50 -2.90 -22.79
C PHE A 235 -14.14 -1.93 -23.79
N ASN A 236 -13.52 -1.76 -24.93
CA ASN A 236 -13.98 -0.92 -26.07
C ASN A 236 -14.20 0.57 -25.75
N GLY A 237 -13.88 1.01 -24.53
CA GLY A 237 -13.95 2.42 -24.17
C GLY A 237 -12.81 3.22 -24.78
N THR A 238 -13.03 4.52 -24.93
CA THR A 238 -11.96 5.49 -25.19
C THR A 238 -11.21 5.86 -23.91
N GLY A 239 -11.66 5.28 -22.80
CA GLY A 239 -11.17 5.56 -21.47
C GLY A 239 -9.78 5.00 -21.21
N THR A 240 -9.11 5.62 -20.27
CA THR A 240 -7.79 5.23 -19.79
C THR A 240 -7.89 4.54 -18.42
N ALA A 241 -6.91 3.75 -18.09
CA ALA A 241 -6.78 3.22 -16.73
C ALA A 241 -6.49 4.34 -15.73
N GLY A 242 -7.05 4.22 -14.53
CA GLY A 242 -6.81 5.16 -13.44
C GLY A 242 -5.37 5.08 -12.93
N GLN A 243 -4.84 6.21 -12.49
CA GLN A 243 -3.54 6.25 -11.83
C GLN A 243 -3.57 5.42 -10.54
N GLY A 244 -2.48 4.73 -10.26
CA GLY A 244 -2.43 3.83 -9.10
C GLY A 244 -2.46 2.35 -9.48
N GLY A 245 -1.96 2.04 -10.67
CA GLY A 245 -1.79 0.67 -11.14
C GLY A 245 -3.02 0.06 -11.79
N GLY A 246 -4.00 0.85 -12.20
CA GLY A 246 -5.11 0.34 -13.01
C GLY A 246 -4.61 -0.28 -14.33
N GLY A 247 -5.12 -1.46 -14.70
CA GLY A 247 -4.82 -2.13 -15.96
C GLY A 247 -5.56 -1.49 -17.13
N THR A 248 -4.97 -1.49 -18.31
CA THR A 248 -5.66 -1.02 -19.53
C THR A 248 -6.67 -2.06 -20.00
N GLY A 249 -7.84 -1.60 -20.47
CA GLY A 249 -8.78 -2.44 -21.20
C GLY A 249 -8.34 -2.62 -22.65
N LYS A 250 -8.89 -3.63 -23.33
CA LYS A 250 -8.69 -3.82 -24.76
C LYS A 250 -9.61 -2.90 -25.56
N ASN A 251 -9.09 -2.18 -26.51
CA ASN A 251 -9.89 -1.38 -27.47
C ASN A 251 -10.32 -2.24 -28.65
N GLY A 252 -11.60 -2.16 -29.03
CA GLY A 252 -12.22 -3.01 -30.04
C GLY A 252 -11.72 -2.89 -31.49
N GLY A 253 -10.82 -1.95 -31.78
CA GLY A 253 -10.20 -1.75 -33.12
C GLY A 253 -8.73 -2.17 -33.22
N GLU A 254 -8.12 -2.55 -32.12
CA GLU A 254 -6.70 -2.90 -32.09
C GLU A 254 -6.52 -4.44 -32.15
N SER A 255 -5.85 -4.91 -33.17
CA SER A 255 -5.42 -6.30 -33.28
C SER A 255 -3.87 -6.34 -33.32
N PRO A 256 -3.20 -7.00 -32.37
CA PRO A 256 -3.71 -7.57 -31.13
C PRO A 256 -3.73 -6.54 -29.98
N GLY A 257 -4.90 -6.03 -29.61
CA GLY A 257 -5.05 -5.27 -28.37
C GLY A 257 -4.96 -6.21 -27.17
N ILE A 258 -4.12 -5.89 -26.21
CA ILE A 258 -3.93 -6.70 -24.98
C ILE A 258 -4.43 -5.88 -23.80
N ALA A 259 -5.38 -6.44 -23.04
CA ALA A 259 -5.69 -5.90 -21.73
C ALA A 259 -4.49 -6.14 -20.80
N LEU A 260 -4.29 -5.29 -19.83
CA LEU A 260 -3.20 -5.41 -18.87
C LEU A 260 -3.73 -5.69 -17.46
N ALA A 261 -2.95 -6.44 -16.73
CA ALA A 261 -3.22 -6.70 -15.32
C ALA A 261 -3.03 -5.42 -14.49
N GLY A 262 -3.63 -5.40 -13.33
CA GLY A 262 -3.38 -4.39 -12.32
C GLY A 262 -1.94 -4.44 -11.82
N GLY A 263 -1.39 -3.28 -11.48
CA GLY A 263 -0.02 -3.15 -10.97
C GLY A 263 0.18 -3.89 -9.65
N SER A 264 1.22 -4.69 -9.56
CA SER A 264 1.59 -5.36 -8.30
C SER A 264 1.96 -4.34 -7.21
N ASN A 265 1.58 -4.62 -5.96
CA ASN A 265 1.83 -3.77 -4.80
C ASN A 265 1.23 -2.35 -4.91
N THR A 266 0.21 -2.21 -5.76
CA THR A 266 -0.55 -0.97 -5.89
C THR A 266 -2.02 -1.13 -5.54
N GLY A 267 -2.54 -2.35 -5.57
CA GLY A 267 -3.97 -2.62 -5.44
C GLY A 267 -4.77 -2.23 -6.69
N GLY A 268 -4.14 -2.06 -7.85
CA GLY A 268 -4.83 -1.65 -9.08
C GLY A 268 -5.77 -2.72 -9.63
N GLY A 269 -6.89 -2.31 -10.25
CA GLY A 269 -7.82 -3.22 -10.92
C GLY A 269 -7.25 -3.82 -12.20
N GLY A 270 -7.75 -4.98 -12.62
CA GLY A 270 -7.39 -5.65 -13.88
C GLY A 270 -8.26 -5.18 -15.05
N GLY A 271 -7.66 -4.97 -16.22
CA GLY A 271 -8.35 -4.53 -17.45
C GLY A 271 -9.35 -5.54 -17.97
N ALA A 272 -10.43 -5.06 -18.56
CA ALA A 272 -11.41 -5.89 -19.23
C ALA A 272 -10.94 -6.32 -20.62
N SER A 273 -11.17 -7.57 -20.98
CA SER A 273 -10.84 -8.08 -22.32
C SER A 273 -11.89 -9.01 -22.84
N THR A 274 -12.65 -8.55 -23.87
CA THR A 274 -13.11 -9.47 -24.91
C THR A 274 -13.73 -8.79 -26.11
N GLN A 275 -13.70 -9.52 -27.21
CA GLN A 275 -14.43 -9.24 -28.43
C GLN A 275 -15.21 -10.48 -28.85
N PRO A 276 -16.51 -10.36 -29.21
CA PRO A 276 -17.22 -11.41 -29.90
C PRO A 276 -16.48 -11.71 -31.21
N GLY A 277 -15.93 -12.89 -31.35
CA GLY A 277 -15.30 -13.34 -32.62
C GLY A 277 -13.78 -13.56 -32.59
N ASP A 278 -13.05 -13.08 -31.62
CA ASP A 278 -11.59 -13.31 -31.51
C ASP A 278 -11.29 -14.70 -30.90
N LYS A 279 -11.74 -15.75 -31.56
CA LYS A 279 -11.45 -17.15 -31.16
C LYS A 279 -10.01 -17.60 -31.52
N ALA A 280 -9.24 -16.75 -32.15
CA ALA A 280 -7.98 -17.15 -32.77
C ALA A 280 -6.75 -17.03 -31.89
N SER A 281 -6.81 -16.40 -30.73
CA SER A 281 -5.70 -16.35 -29.82
C SER A 281 -6.11 -16.77 -28.41
N ASN A 282 -5.32 -17.64 -27.76
CA ASN A 282 -5.40 -17.99 -26.34
C ASN A 282 -5.25 -16.78 -25.39
N ALA A 283 -5.43 -15.57 -25.89
CA ALA A 283 -5.21 -14.29 -25.23
C ALA A 283 -6.50 -13.59 -24.75
N ALA A 284 -7.67 -14.15 -25.02
CA ALA A 284 -8.92 -13.59 -24.53
C ALA A 284 -9.14 -14.02 -23.06
N LYS A 285 -8.50 -13.33 -22.15
CA LYS A 285 -8.67 -13.51 -20.70
C LYS A 285 -8.98 -12.19 -20.07
N SER A 286 -9.84 -12.20 -19.04
CA SER A 286 -9.85 -11.07 -18.12
C SER A 286 -8.49 -10.98 -17.45
N GLU A 287 -8.02 -9.77 -17.22
CA GLU A 287 -6.75 -9.60 -16.55
C GLU A 287 -6.90 -9.54 -15.04
N ALA A 288 -5.87 -10.02 -14.35
CA ALA A 288 -5.84 -10.08 -12.91
C ALA A 288 -5.76 -8.69 -12.29
N GLY A 289 -6.34 -8.50 -11.12
CA GLY A 289 -6.03 -7.35 -10.28
C GLY A 289 -4.63 -7.42 -9.70
N GLY A 290 -4.07 -6.27 -9.34
CA GLY A 290 -2.79 -6.16 -8.64
C GLY A 290 -2.90 -6.49 -7.15
N SER A 291 -1.84 -7.02 -6.56
CA SER A 291 -1.76 -7.19 -5.12
C SER A 291 -1.79 -5.84 -4.38
N GLY A 292 -2.33 -5.85 -3.16
CA GLY A 292 -2.24 -4.74 -2.24
C GLY A 292 -0.84 -4.54 -1.66
N ILE A 293 -0.74 -3.61 -0.74
CA ILE A 293 0.48 -3.30 0.02
C ILE A 293 0.13 -2.77 1.41
N VAL A 294 0.97 -3.03 2.37
CA VAL A 294 0.92 -2.39 3.69
C VAL A 294 2.24 -1.69 3.95
N ILE A 295 2.20 -0.41 4.24
CA ILE A 295 3.37 0.40 4.60
C ILE A 295 3.13 0.98 5.98
N VAL A 296 4.10 0.81 6.87
CA VAL A 296 4.08 1.37 8.22
C VAL A 296 5.31 2.25 8.37
N LYS A 297 5.09 3.46 8.84
CA LYS A 297 6.16 4.45 9.06
C LYS A 297 6.11 4.93 10.50
N GLU A 298 7.19 4.74 11.22
CA GLU A 298 7.33 5.36 12.53
C GLU A 298 7.34 6.88 12.36
N LYS A 299 6.49 7.59 13.10
CA LYS A 299 6.56 9.06 13.13
C LYS A 299 7.87 9.44 13.79
N ASP A 300 8.61 10.26 13.07
CA ASP A 300 9.93 10.75 13.41
C ASP A 300 10.18 10.81 14.93
N LYS A 301 10.68 9.73 15.47
CA LYS A 301 11.56 9.86 16.62
C LYS A 301 12.90 10.27 16.04
N ALA A 302 13.45 11.30 16.59
CA ALA A 302 14.81 11.75 16.27
C ALA A 302 15.85 10.69 16.69
N ASN A 303 15.74 9.47 16.15
CA ASN A 303 16.59 8.32 16.44
C ASN A 303 17.58 8.07 15.29
N GLY A 304 17.91 9.11 14.54
CA GLY A 304 19.04 9.06 13.62
C GLY A 304 20.36 9.30 14.36
N MET A 305 21.46 8.73 13.89
CA MET A 305 22.78 9.23 14.26
C MET A 305 22.88 10.67 13.74
N PHE A 306 22.66 11.63 14.62
CA PHE A 306 22.86 13.03 14.31
C PHE A 306 24.36 13.32 14.42
N ASN A 307 24.98 13.78 13.34
CA ASN A 307 26.28 14.40 13.48
C ASN A 307 26.15 15.68 14.32
N MET A 308 27.22 16.14 14.90
CA MET A 308 27.20 17.32 15.81
C MET A 308 26.55 18.55 15.16
N ASN A 309 26.73 18.76 13.86
CA ASN A 309 26.09 19.86 13.12
C ASN A 309 24.56 19.69 13.00
N SER A 310 24.08 18.49 12.77
CA SER A 310 22.63 18.23 12.72
C SER A 310 22.00 18.42 14.08
N HIS A 311 22.67 17.99 15.15
CA HIS A 311 22.24 18.19 16.52
C HIS A 311 22.17 19.68 16.86
N PHE A 312 23.22 20.42 16.56
CA PHE A 312 23.29 21.86 16.79
C PHE A 312 22.18 22.62 16.02
N ASN A 313 22.01 22.31 14.73
CA ASN A 313 21.01 22.97 13.90
C ASN A 313 19.55 22.64 14.33
N SER A 314 19.30 21.44 14.80
CA SER A 314 17.98 21.07 15.33
C SER A 314 17.68 21.77 16.64
N ASN A 315 18.67 21.95 17.49
CA ASN A 315 18.56 22.66 18.76
C ASN A 315 18.31 24.16 18.54
N VAL A 316 19.08 24.79 17.65
CA VAL A 316 18.93 26.22 17.31
C VAL A 316 17.59 26.53 16.68
N LYS A 317 17.01 25.58 15.88
CA LYS A 317 15.72 25.76 15.24
C LYS A 317 14.53 25.37 16.13
N GLY A 318 14.75 24.97 17.38
CA GLY A 318 13.70 24.50 18.28
C GLY A 318 12.97 23.25 17.76
N GLN A 319 13.55 22.54 16.80
CA GLN A 319 12.99 21.32 16.20
C GLN A 319 13.36 20.07 16.98
N TRP A 320 14.23 20.21 17.97
CA TRP A 320 14.53 19.13 18.87
C TRP A 320 13.34 18.92 19.82
N PRO A 321 12.76 17.76 19.89
CA PRO A 321 11.78 17.51 20.94
C PRO A 321 12.49 17.71 22.27
N ILE A 322 12.09 18.71 23.01
CA ILE A 322 12.53 18.90 24.39
C ILE A 322 11.92 17.73 25.15
N ALA A 323 12.59 16.58 25.10
CA ALA A 323 12.41 15.60 26.15
C ALA A 323 12.82 16.32 27.43
N ASP A 324 11.90 16.45 28.35
CA ASP A 324 12.15 17.02 29.63
C ASP A 324 13.51 16.58 30.15
N LYS A 325 14.40 17.54 30.29
CA LYS A 325 15.56 17.52 31.18
C LYS A 325 16.65 16.49 30.86
N TYR A 326 17.38 16.69 29.78
CA TYR A 326 18.80 16.57 29.91
C TYR A 326 19.37 17.99 30.05
N GLN A 327 19.37 18.53 31.24
CA GLN A 327 20.37 19.50 31.62
C GLN A 327 21.70 18.74 31.55
N ILE A 328 22.39 18.90 30.43
CA ILE A 328 23.84 18.83 30.47
C ILE A 328 24.22 19.94 31.45
N GLY A 329 24.56 19.54 32.65
CA GLY A 329 24.98 20.46 33.66
C GLY A 329 26.01 21.37 33.04
N ASN A 330 25.76 22.64 33.11
CA ASN A 330 26.69 23.68 32.75
C ASN A 330 27.76 23.70 33.85
N SER A 331 28.56 22.64 33.90
CA SER A 331 29.73 22.56 34.72
C SER A 331 30.93 22.88 33.84
N GLY A 332 31.13 24.13 33.68
CA GLY A 332 32.44 24.65 33.67
C GLY A 332 33.28 24.48 32.44
N MET A 333 33.64 25.61 32.04
CA MET A 333 34.95 26.07 31.58
C MET A 333 35.08 26.25 30.08
N PHE A 334 34.76 27.45 29.70
CA PHE A 334 35.72 28.21 28.92
C PHE A 334 35.89 29.54 29.61
N SER A 335 36.86 29.63 30.50
CA SER A 335 37.46 30.90 30.93
C SER A 335 38.70 31.14 30.08
N SER A 336 38.70 32.32 29.45
CA SER A 336 39.80 33.08 28.84
C SER A 336 40.73 32.38 27.88
#